data_676ea0d6408c49a01e8f321fc4ea05dc
#
_entry.id   676ea0d6408c49a01e8f321fc4ea05dc
#
_cell.length_a   1.000
_cell.length_b   1.000
_cell.length_c   1.000
_cell.angle_alpha   90.00
_cell.angle_beta   90.00
_cell.angle_gamma   90.00
#
_symmetry.space_group_name_H-M   'P 1'
#
loop_
_entity.id
_entity.type
_entity.pdbx_description
1 polymer ?
#
loop_
_entity_poly.entity_id
_entity_poly.type
_entity_poly.pdbx_seq_one_letter_code
_entity_poly.pdbx_strand_id
1 'polypeptide(L)'
;MTDPIRLPESTGAVPRFDHARAERAVRELLIAIGEDPEREGLKDTPARVARAYAELTSGLRLEPEDVLTTTFDLGHDEMVLVRDIELWSMCEHHLVPFTGVAHVGYIPSETGRITGLSKLARLVDVYAKRPQVQERLTTQVADALMELLGARGVIVVIEAEHLCMTMRGVRKAGARTITSAVRGSMLSSASTRAEAMALIHRNR
;
A
#
# COMPACT_ATOMS: atom_id res chain seq x y z
N MET A 1 -14.67 8.68 -33.38
CA MET A 1 -14.70 7.27 -32.89
C MET A 1 -13.29 6.95 -32.44
N THR A 2 -13.01 7.01 -31.15
CA THR A 2 -11.72 6.68 -30.58
C THR A 2 -11.69 5.17 -30.39
N ASP A 3 -10.67 4.52 -30.96
CA ASP A 3 -10.41 3.10 -30.78
C ASP A 3 -10.36 2.74 -29.28
N PRO A 4 -11.00 1.66 -28.85
CA PRO A 4 -10.90 1.24 -27.45
C PRO A 4 -9.46 0.90 -27.12
N ILE A 5 -8.94 1.50 -26.05
CA ILE A 5 -7.59 1.23 -25.52
C ILE A 5 -7.55 -0.27 -25.18
N ARG A 6 -6.89 -1.07 -26.02
CA ARG A 6 -6.57 -2.46 -25.67
C ARG A 6 -5.51 -2.44 -24.57
N LEU A 7 -5.88 -2.95 -23.41
CA LEU A 7 -4.91 -3.31 -22.38
C LEU A 7 -4.03 -4.44 -22.95
N PRO A 8 -2.71 -4.40 -22.73
CA PRO A 8 -1.87 -5.52 -23.13
C PRO A 8 -2.35 -6.79 -22.43
N GLU A 9 -2.50 -7.87 -23.17
CA GLU A 9 -2.77 -9.19 -22.61
C GLU A 9 -1.67 -9.51 -21.59
N SER A 10 -2.05 -10.04 -20.42
CA SER A 10 -1.09 -10.37 -19.37
C SER A 10 -0.19 -11.50 -19.84
N THR A 11 0.99 -11.15 -20.32
CA THR A 11 2.02 -12.13 -20.77
C THR A 11 2.86 -12.68 -19.60
N GLY A 12 2.40 -12.54 -18.35
CA GLY A 12 3.18 -12.97 -17.16
C GLY A 12 4.44 -12.14 -16.88
N ALA A 13 4.80 -11.19 -17.75
CA ALA A 13 5.91 -10.28 -17.51
C ALA A 13 5.44 -9.07 -16.70
N VAL A 14 6.19 -8.72 -15.66
CA VAL A 14 5.95 -7.50 -14.86
C VAL A 14 5.95 -6.28 -15.79
N PRO A 15 4.86 -5.50 -15.88
CA PRO A 15 4.77 -4.40 -16.83
C PRO A 15 5.83 -3.33 -16.51
N ARG A 16 6.67 -3.00 -17.49
CA ARG A 16 7.56 -1.83 -17.36
C ARG A 16 6.73 -0.55 -17.42
N PHE A 17 7.10 0.44 -16.61
CA PHE A 17 6.46 1.75 -16.68
C PHE A 17 6.87 2.45 -18.00
N ASP A 18 5.86 2.85 -18.80
CA ASP A 18 6.06 3.54 -20.07
C ASP A 18 6.08 5.07 -19.82
N HIS A 19 7.28 5.60 -19.60
CA HIS A 19 7.48 7.02 -19.34
C HIS A 19 6.96 7.91 -20.48
N ALA A 20 7.30 7.57 -21.73
CA ALA A 20 6.92 8.38 -22.89
C ALA A 20 5.40 8.43 -23.06
N ARG A 21 4.70 7.33 -22.80
CA ARG A 21 3.24 7.28 -22.85
C ARG A 21 2.62 8.09 -21.71
N ALA A 22 3.18 7.98 -20.50
CA ALA A 22 2.73 8.76 -19.34
C ALA A 22 2.91 10.26 -19.56
N GLU A 23 4.05 10.69 -20.09
CA GLU A 23 4.33 12.10 -20.43
C GLU A 23 3.29 12.65 -21.43
N ARG A 24 3.01 11.91 -22.51
CA ARG A 24 1.97 12.32 -23.46
C ARG A 24 0.59 12.43 -22.82
N ALA A 25 0.21 11.49 -21.98
CA ALA A 25 -1.07 11.51 -21.28
C ALA A 25 -1.20 12.72 -20.34
N VAL A 26 -0.13 13.07 -19.62
CA VAL A 26 -0.10 14.25 -18.75
C VAL A 26 -0.19 15.54 -19.56
N ARG A 27 0.49 15.60 -20.71
CA ARG A 27 0.40 16.76 -21.62
C ARG A 27 -1.04 16.95 -22.11
N GLU A 28 -1.69 15.89 -22.54
CA GLU A 28 -3.11 15.93 -22.95
C GLU A 28 -4.04 16.34 -21.81
N LEU A 29 -3.76 15.88 -20.57
CA LEU A 29 -4.53 16.29 -19.39
C LEU A 29 -4.41 17.81 -19.16
N LEU A 30 -3.20 18.38 -19.28
CA LEU A 30 -2.99 19.82 -19.14
C LEU A 30 -3.81 20.61 -20.17
N ILE A 31 -3.81 20.18 -21.43
CA ILE A 31 -4.62 20.80 -22.48
C ILE A 31 -6.13 20.67 -22.16
N ALA A 32 -6.57 19.48 -21.73
CA ALA A 32 -7.96 19.20 -21.43
C ALA A 32 -8.55 20.06 -20.29
N ILE A 33 -7.71 20.45 -19.31
CA ILE A 33 -8.12 21.36 -18.24
C ILE A 33 -8.02 22.84 -18.61
N GLY A 34 -7.58 23.16 -19.84
CA GLY A 34 -7.47 24.52 -20.36
C GLY A 34 -6.13 25.20 -20.09
N GLU A 35 -5.08 24.45 -19.76
CA GLU A 35 -3.74 24.97 -19.50
C GLU A 35 -2.84 24.89 -20.74
N ASP A 36 -1.84 25.77 -20.82
CA ASP A 36 -0.82 25.76 -21.87
C ASP A 36 0.39 24.94 -21.40
N PRO A 37 0.60 23.72 -21.93
CA PRO A 37 1.73 22.88 -21.55
C PRO A 37 3.10 23.43 -21.96
N GLU A 38 3.13 24.42 -22.88
CA GLU A 38 4.38 24.99 -23.37
C GLU A 38 4.86 26.20 -22.53
N ARG A 39 4.02 26.75 -21.66
CA ARG A 39 4.44 27.80 -20.76
C ARG A 39 5.55 27.34 -19.82
N GLU A 40 6.48 28.26 -19.48
CA GLU A 40 7.72 27.95 -18.76
C GLU A 40 7.52 27.09 -17.49
N GLY A 41 6.49 27.36 -16.69
CA GLY A 41 6.20 26.60 -15.46
C GLY A 41 5.69 25.17 -15.68
N LEU A 42 5.17 24.83 -16.87
CA LEU A 42 4.57 23.53 -17.20
C LEU A 42 5.37 22.69 -18.19
N LYS A 43 6.33 23.27 -18.90
CA LYS A 43 7.09 22.59 -19.95
C LYS A 43 7.70 21.26 -19.52
N ASP A 44 8.21 21.18 -18.28
CA ASP A 44 8.79 19.95 -17.73
C ASP A 44 7.80 19.11 -16.91
N THR A 45 6.57 19.58 -16.70
CA THR A 45 5.59 18.92 -15.83
C THR A 45 5.23 17.53 -16.31
N PRO A 46 5.02 17.25 -17.61
CA PRO A 46 4.75 15.91 -18.09
C PRO A 46 5.82 14.89 -17.66
N ALA A 47 7.08 15.21 -17.85
CA ALA A 47 8.20 14.36 -17.48
C ALA A 47 8.35 14.20 -15.95
N ARG A 48 8.11 15.27 -15.18
CA ARG A 48 8.15 15.22 -13.72
C ARG A 48 7.03 14.33 -13.17
N VAL A 49 5.81 14.47 -13.69
CA VAL A 49 4.66 13.64 -13.29
C VAL A 49 4.88 12.18 -13.66
N ALA A 50 5.40 11.90 -14.87
CA ALA A 50 5.70 10.53 -15.29
C ALA A 50 6.70 9.84 -14.33
N ARG A 51 7.77 10.54 -13.91
CA ARG A 51 8.71 10.01 -12.91
C ARG A 51 8.06 9.79 -11.55
N ALA A 52 7.26 10.74 -11.07
CA ALA A 52 6.55 10.62 -9.80
C ALA A 52 5.60 9.42 -9.81
N TYR A 53 4.84 9.21 -10.87
CA TYR A 53 3.94 8.06 -10.99
C TYR A 53 4.70 6.73 -11.11
N ALA A 54 5.85 6.70 -11.77
CA ALA A 54 6.69 5.51 -11.80
C ALA A 54 7.15 5.10 -10.38
N GLU A 55 7.45 6.06 -9.51
CA GLU A 55 7.78 5.83 -8.12
C GLU A 55 6.56 5.42 -7.29
N LEU A 56 5.47 6.19 -7.35
CA LEU A 56 4.21 5.96 -6.61
C LEU A 56 3.54 4.63 -6.97
N THR A 57 3.84 4.08 -8.16
CA THR A 57 3.32 2.79 -8.61
C THR A 57 4.38 1.71 -8.70
N SER A 58 5.51 1.88 -8.01
CA SER A 58 6.63 0.92 -8.05
C SER A 58 6.26 -0.47 -7.54
N GLY A 59 5.31 -0.56 -6.61
CA GLY A 59 4.80 -1.82 -6.07
C GLY A 59 4.10 -2.72 -7.10
N LEU A 60 3.65 -2.17 -8.25
CA LEU A 60 3.14 -2.98 -9.36
C LEU A 60 4.22 -3.86 -10.02
N ARG A 61 5.48 -3.61 -9.70
CA ARG A 61 6.66 -4.28 -10.27
C ARG A 61 7.45 -5.06 -9.22
N LEU A 62 6.86 -5.27 -8.05
CA LEU A 62 7.44 -6.01 -6.94
C LEU A 62 6.44 -7.05 -6.46
N GLU A 63 6.95 -8.22 -6.13
CA GLU A 63 6.18 -9.25 -5.45
C GLU A 63 6.52 -9.27 -3.95
N PRO A 64 5.59 -9.65 -3.08
CA PRO A 64 5.84 -9.69 -1.64
C PRO A 64 6.99 -10.64 -1.27
N GLU A 65 7.23 -11.70 -2.04
CA GLU A 65 8.35 -12.63 -1.90
C GLU A 65 9.70 -11.93 -2.05
N ASP A 66 9.79 -10.88 -2.87
CA ASP A 66 11.02 -10.12 -3.09
C ASP A 66 11.47 -9.36 -1.82
N VAL A 67 10.55 -9.08 -0.93
CA VAL A 67 10.83 -8.31 0.30
C VAL A 67 10.87 -9.15 1.55
N LEU A 68 10.12 -10.24 1.65
CA LEU A 68 10.11 -11.15 2.82
C LEU A 68 11.21 -12.22 2.73
N THR A 69 12.38 -11.86 2.25
CA THR A 69 13.49 -12.77 1.94
C THR A 69 14.32 -13.21 3.15
N THR A 70 14.28 -12.47 4.24
CA THR A 70 15.14 -12.70 5.42
C THR A 70 14.30 -13.17 6.58
N THR A 71 14.50 -14.42 6.96
CA THR A 71 13.84 -15.04 8.12
C THR A 71 14.88 -15.65 9.06
N PHE A 72 14.52 -15.77 10.33
CA PHE A 72 15.34 -16.34 11.39
C PHE A 72 14.51 -17.32 12.20
N ASP A 73 15.00 -18.51 12.43
CA ASP A 73 14.37 -19.51 13.31
C ASP A 73 14.96 -19.37 14.71
N LEU A 74 14.33 -18.54 15.55
CA LEU A 74 14.80 -18.21 16.91
C LEU A 74 13.98 -18.87 18.02
N GLY A 75 12.99 -19.68 17.68
CA GLY A 75 12.08 -20.28 18.63
C GLY A 75 11.19 -19.27 19.37
N HIS A 76 10.97 -18.11 18.75
CA HIS A 76 10.08 -17.08 19.32
C HIS A 76 8.62 -17.42 19.01
N ASP A 77 7.76 -17.48 20.02
CA ASP A 77 6.37 -17.88 19.89
C ASP A 77 5.35 -16.81 20.29
N GLU A 78 5.83 -15.67 20.80
CA GLU A 78 5.04 -14.52 21.19
C GLU A 78 4.79 -13.57 20.01
N MET A 79 3.85 -12.63 20.20
CA MET A 79 3.52 -11.64 19.17
C MET A 79 4.66 -10.67 18.88
N VAL A 80 4.97 -10.49 17.61
CA VAL A 80 5.82 -9.40 17.09
C VAL A 80 4.91 -8.33 16.51
N LEU A 81 5.03 -7.08 16.96
CA LEU A 81 4.23 -5.95 16.50
C LEU A 81 5.12 -4.77 16.10
N VAL A 82 4.98 -4.29 14.88
CA VAL A 82 5.55 -3.03 14.41
C VAL A 82 4.42 -2.04 14.21
N ARG A 83 4.52 -0.89 14.90
CA ARG A 83 3.51 0.18 14.84
C ARG A 83 4.01 1.37 14.06
N ASP A 84 3.04 2.21 13.69
CA ASP A 84 3.29 3.54 13.13
C ASP A 84 4.18 3.50 11.87
N ILE A 85 3.99 2.45 11.04
CA ILE A 85 4.62 2.36 9.73
C ILE A 85 3.94 3.40 8.84
N GLU A 86 4.65 4.49 8.54
CA GLU A 86 4.16 5.50 7.59
C GLU A 86 3.84 4.86 6.24
N LEU A 87 2.70 5.24 5.65
CA LEU A 87 2.35 4.80 4.31
C LEU A 87 1.79 5.95 3.47
N TRP A 88 2.12 5.89 2.20
CA TRP A 88 1.54 6.69 1.13
C TRP A 88 1.03 5.75 0.06
N SER A 89 -0.22 5.92 -0.32
CA SER A 89 -0.86 5.13 -1.36
C SER A 89 -1.70 6.02 -2.27
N MET A 90 -2.16 5.47 -3.36
CA MET A 90 -2.95 6.17 -4.36
C MET A 90 -4.35 5.57 -4.42
N CYS A 91 -5.38 6.37 -4.14
CA CYS A 91 -6.77 5.95 -4.30
C CYS A 91 -7.06 5.59 -5.76
N GLU A 92 -7.43 4.35 -6.04
CA GLU A 92 -7.68 3.88 -7.42
C GLU A 92 -8.84 4.59 -8.12
N HIS A 93 -9.80 5.15 -7.35
CA HIS A 93 -10.97 5.81 -7.91
C HIS A 93 -10.68 7.20 -8.48
N HIS A 94 -9.66 7.89 -7.96
CA HIS A 94 -9.41 9.30 -8.31
C HIS A 94 -7.94 9.59 -8.63
N LEU A 95 -7.03 8.63 -8.45
CA LEU A 95 -5.57 8.77 -8.58
C LEU A 95 -5.00 9.92 -7.74
N VAL A 96 -5.62 10.20 -6.59
CA VAL A 96 -5.09 11.13 -5.58
C VAL A 96 -4.65 10.35 -4.34
N PRO A 97 -3.68 10.87 -3.57
CA PRO A 97 -3.13 10.13 -2.44
C PRO A 97 -4.11 9.89 -1.30
N PHE A 98 -3.86 8.84 -0.55
CA PHE A 98 -4.21 8.73 0.85
C PHE A 98 -2.94 8.39 1.65
N THR A 99 -2.88 8.89 2.86
CA THR A 99 -1.69 8.76 3.70
C THR A 99 -2.07 8.50 5.15
N GLY A 100 -1.21 7.79 5.84
CA GLY A 100 -1.46 7.42 7.22
C GLY A 100 -0.42 6.51 7.79
N VAL A 101 -0.85 5.62 8.68
CA VAL A 101 0.01 4.66 9.35
C VAL A 101 -0.58 3.25 9.29
N ALA A 102 0.28 2.27 9.16
CA ALA A 102 -0.05 0.87 9.32
C ALA A 102 0.57 0.29 10.60
N HIS A 103 -0.17 -0.57 11.26
CA HIS A 103 0.29 -1.38 12.38
C HIS A 103 0.21 -2.84 11.94
N VAL A 104 1.33 -3.54 12.01
CA VAL A 104 1.46 -4.91 11.51
C VAL A 104 1.97 -5.81 12.63
N GLY A 105 1.14 -6.74 13.06
CA GLY A 105 1.47 -7.71 14.07
C GLY A 105 1.30 -9.15 13.57
N TYR A 106 2.18 -10.04 14.02
CA TYR A 106 2.05 -11.46 13.74
C TYR A 106 2.55 -12.32 14.91
N ILE A 107 2.00 -13.52 15.02
CA ILE A 107 2.50 -14.59 15.88
C ILE A 107 3.30 -15.53 14.98
N PRO A 108 4.59 -15.79 15.29
CA PRO A 108 5.43 -16.63 14.46
C PRO A 108 4.85 -18.03 14.20
N SER A 109 5.42 -18.73 13.22
CA SER A 109 5.10 -20.13 12.92
C SER A 109 5.41 -21.07 14.10
N GLU A 110 5.01 -22.33 14.02
CA GLU A 110 5.34 -23.34 15.03
C GLU A 110 6.85 -23.54 15.25
N THR A 111 7.66 -23.22 14.24
CA THR A 111 9.13 -23.26 14.36
C THR A 111 9.74 -21.99 14.99
N GLY A 112 8.89 -21.01 15.33
CA GLY A 112 9.35 -19.71 15.87
C GLY A 112 10.06 -18.85 14.84
N ARG A 113 9.67 -18.97 13.57
CA ARG A 113 10.25 -18.19 12.46
C ARG A 113 9.80 -16.74 12.52
N ILE A 114 10.75 -15.83 12.58
CA ILE A 114 10.53 -14.39 12.52
C ILE A 114 11.17 -13.78 11.26
N THR A 115 10.72 -12.58 10.91
CA THR A 115 11.33 -11.79 9.81
C THR A 115 11.96 -10.50 10.34
N GLY A 116 12.88 -9.92 9.57
CA GLY A 116 13.45 -8.62 9.90
C GLY A 116 12.37 -7.54 9.95
N LEU A 117 12.38 -6.67 10.96
CA LEU A 117 11.35 -5.63 11.17
C LEU A 117 11.16 -4.71 9.97
N SER A 118 12.27 -4.36 9.29
CA SER A 118 12.23 -3.55 8.07
C SER A 118 11.50 -4.24 6.90
N LYS A 119 11.37 -5.57 6.93
CA LYS A 119 10.66 -6.33 5.90
C LYS A 119 9.15 -6.13 6.01
N LEU A 120 8.64 -5.93 7.24
CA LEU A 120 7.22 -5.61 7.45
C LEU A 120 6.86 -4.25 6.85
N ALA A 121 7.70 -3.23 7.06
CA ALA A 121 7.50 -1.92 6.46
C ALA A 121 7.57 -1.97 4.92
N ARG A 122 8.54 -2.71 4.37
CA ARG A 122 8.66 -2.90 2.92
C ARG A 122 7.49 -3.67 2.33
N LEU A 123 6.92 -4.64 3.05
CA LEU A 123 5.72 -5.36 2.62
C LEU A 123 4.52 -4.41 2.50
N VAL A 124 4.34 -3.51 3.48
CA VAL A 124 3.33 -2.45 3.40
C VAL A 124 3.55 -1.61 2.13
N ASP A 125 4.80 -1.19 1.85
CA ASP A 125 5.15 -0.40 0.67
C ASP A 125 4.85 -1.12 -0.65
N VAL A 126 5.12 -2.43 -0.76
CA VAL A 126 4.82 -3.23 -1.97
C VAL A 126 3.35 -3.11 -2.35
N TYR A 127 2.47 -3.16 -1.38
CA TYR A 127 1.04 -3.07 -1.63
C TYR A 127 0.51 -1.63 -1.64
N ALA A 128 1.11 -0.72 -0.88
CA ALA A 128 0.73 0.69 -0.85
C ALA A 128 1.11 1.43 -2.15
N LYS A 129 2.26 1.12 -2.75
CA LYS A 129 2.72 1.75 -4.00
C LYS A 129 2.06 1.14 -5.25
N ARG A 130 0.73 1.10 -5.21
CA ARG A 130 -0.19 0.64 -6.29
C ARG A 130 -1.44 1.52 -6.25
N PRO A 131 -2.23 1.63 -7.33
CA PRO A 131 -3.61 2.10 -7.20
C PRO A 131 -4.39 1.16 -6.28
N GLN A 132 -4.94 1.70 -5.17
CA GLN A 132 -5.49 0.90 -4.08
C GLN A 132 -6.84 1.40 -3.55
N VAL A 133 -7.55 0.50 -2.89
CA VAL A 133 -8.50 0.79 -1.83
C VAL A 133 -7.91 0.31 -0.50
N GLN A 134 -8.16 1.04 0.57
CA GLN A 134 -7.52 0.77 1.86
C GLN A 134 -7.86 -0.61 2.41
N GLU A 135 -9.07 -1.09 2.19
CA GLU A 135 -9.57 -2.41 2.60
C GLU A 135 -8.77 -3.54 1.94
N ARG A 136 -8.51 -3.42 0.62
CA ARG A 136 -7.72 -4.39 -0.12
C ARG A 136 -6.26 -4.36 0.31
N LEU A 137 -5.68 -3.17 0.48
CA LEU A 137 -4.31 -3.00 0.99
C LEU A 137 -4.13 -3.71 2.33
N THR A 138 -5.05 -3.48 3.28
CA THR A 138 -5.03 -4.08 4.61
C THR A 138 -5.08 -5.61 4.54
N THR A 139 -5.96 -6.14 3.69
CA THR A 139 -6.14 -7.57 3.49
C THR A 139 -4.91 -8.22 2.85
N GLN A 140 -4.36 -7.63 1.80
CA GLN A 140 -3.20 -8.15 1.08
C GLN A 140 -1.95 -8.25 1.97
N VAL A 141 -1.70 -7.25 2.82
CA VAL A 141 -0.59 -7.31 3.79
C VAL A 141 -0.78 -8.46 4.77
N ALA A 142 -2.00 -8.65 5.28
CA ALA A 142 -2.29 -9.74 6.23
C ALA A 142 -2.14 -11.12 5.58
N ASP A 143 -2.65 -11.30 4.37
CA ASP A 143 -2.61 -12.58 3.66
C ASP A 143 -1.17 -12.96 3.28
N ALA A 144 -0.37 -12.01 2.82
CA ALA A 144 1.04 -12.25 2.50
C ALA A 144 1.86 -12.71 3.73
N LEU A 145 1.61 -12.16 4.92
CA LEU A 145 2.27 -12.61 6.14
C LEU A 145 1.85 -14.03 6.54
N MET A 146 0.58 -14.38 6.39
CA MET A 146 0.12 -15.75 6.63
C MET A 146 0.80 -16.74 5.69
N GLU A 147 0.84 -16.40 4.39
CA GLU A 147 1.35 -17.29 3.35
C GLU A 147 2.88 -17.43 3.40
N LEU A 148 3.59 -16.32 3.45
CA LEU A 148 5.05 -16.32 3.26
C LEU A 148 5.84 -16.61 4.53
N LEU A 149 5.32 -16.23 5.72
CA LEU A 149 5.96 -16.53 7.00
C LEU A 149 5.41 -17.80 7.65
N GLY A 150 4.28 -18.32 7.18
CA GLY A 150 3.58 -19.40 7.89
C GLY A 150 3.13 -18.96 9.28
N ALA A 151 2.80 -17.69 9.48
CA ALA A 151 2.42 -17.14 10.78
C ALA A 151 1.17 -17.83 11.33
N ARG A 152 1.13 -18.09 12.65
CA ARG A 152 -0.04 -18.67 13.34
C ARG A 152 -1.18 -17.68 13.49
N GLY A 153 -0.88 -16.38 13.46
CA GLY A 153 -1.86 -15.31 13.53
C GLY A 153 -1.30 -14.01 13.01
N VAL A 154 -2.15 -13.21 12.37
CA VAL A 154 -1.78 -11.89 11.84
C VAL A 154 -2.86 -10.88 12.17
N ILE A 155 -2.44 -9.68 12.51
CA ILE A 155 -3.29 -8.48 12.61
C ILE A 155 -2.64 -7.34 11.83
N VAL A 156 -3.41 -6.70 10.97
CA VAL A 156 -3.04 -5.48 10.28
C VAL A 156 -4.11 -4.43 10.54
N VAL A 157 -3.72 -3.26 10.99
CA VAL A 157 -4.62 -2.11 11.16
C VAL A 157 -4.00 -0.93 10.41
N ILE A 158 -4.79 -0.29 9.55
CA ILE A 158 -4.39 0.91 8.81
C ILE A 158 -5.34 2.04 9.17
N GLU A 159 -4.78 3.19 9.52
CA GLU A 159 -5.49 4.43 9.74
C GLU A 159 -4.96 5.48 8.77
N ALA A 160 -5.83 6.01 7.89
CA ALA A 160 -5.41 6.95 6.85
C ALA A 160 -6.43 8.06 6.60
N GLU A 161 -5.93 9.20 6.15
CA GLU A 161 -6.69 10.31 5.59
C GLU A 161 -6.67 10.23 4.07
N HIS A 162 -7.85 10.36 3.46
CA HIS A 162 -8.05 10.26 2.03
C HIS A 162 -8.22 11.64 1.38
N LEU A 163 -7.26 12.07 0.58
CA LEU A 163 -7.34 13.38 -0.10
C LEU A 163 -8.53 13.45 -1.09
N CYS A 164 -8.98 12.32 -1.62
CA CYS A 164 -10.18 12.28 -2.44
C CYS A 164 -11.46 12.69 -1.68
N MET A 165 -11.45 12.63 -0.35
CA MET A 165 -12.54 13.09 0.52
C MET A 165 -12.28 14.49 1.10
N THR A 166 -11.02 14.88 1.30
CA THR A 166 -10.69 16.12 2.02
C THR A 166 -10.55 17.32 1.09
N MET A 167 -9.85 17.18 -0.03
CA MET A 167 -9.54 18.29 -0.93
C MET A 167 -10.66 18.65 -1.91
N ARG A 168 -11.56 17.73 -2.18
CA ARG A 168 -12.70 17.87 -3.11
C ARG A 168 -13.86 16.96 -2.71
N GLY A 169 -14.98 16.99 -3.46
CA GLY A 169 -16.17 16.17 -3.17
C GLY A 169 -16.82 16.57 -1.85
N VAL A 170 -16.84 15.66 -0.89
CA VAL A 170 -17.50 15.87 0.41
C VAL A 170 -16.76 16.84 1.36
N ARG A 171 -15.48 17.12 1.08
CA ARG A 171 -14.63 18.09 1.80
C ARG A 171 -14.63 17.90 3.32
N LYS A 172 -14.36 16.69 3.78
CA LYS A 172 -14.26 16.34 5.20
C LYS A 172 -12.79 16.19 5.63
N ALA A 173 -12.14 17.33 5.84
CA ALA A 173 -10.77 17.35 6.36
C ALA A 173 -10.73 16.75 7.77
N GLY A 174 -9.68 15.99 8.09
CA GLY A 174 -9.49 15.33 9.37
C GLY A 174 -10.28 14.03 9.55
N ALA A 175 -11.18 13.68 8.62
CA ALA A 175 -11.84 12.39 8.66
C ALA A 175 -10.82 11.26 8.34
N ARG A 176 -10.72 10.29 9.25
CA ARG A 176 -9.82 9.14 9.09
C ARG A 176 -10.60 7.86 8.86
N THR A 177 -10.13 7.06 7.93
CA THR A 177 -10.63 5.71 7.69
C THR A 177 -9.74 4.72 8.44
N ILE A 178 -10.36 3.83 9.22
CA ILE A 178 -9.65 2.73 9.90
C ILE A 178 -10.12 1.43 9.30
N THR A 179 -9.17 0.62 8.82
CA THR A 179 -9.42 -0.73 8.33
C THR A 179 -8.60 -1.74 9.12
N SER A 180 -9.12 -2.94 9.31
CA SER A 180 -8.41 -4.02 10.00
C SER A 180 -8.58 -5.34 9.27
N ALA A 181 -7.54 -6.15 9.29
CA ALA A 181 -7.57 -7.54 8.84
C ALA A 181 -6.92 -8.43 9.90
N VAL A 182 -7.60 -9.49 10.29
CA VAL A 182 -7.11 -10.49 11.25
C VAL A 182 -7.15 -11.88 10.63
N ARG A 183 -6.14 -12.71 10.93
CA ARG A 183 -6.02 -14.07 10.42
C ARG A 183 -5.54 -15.03 11.52
N GLY A 184 -5.80 -16.32 11.34
CA GLY A 184 -5.33 -17.36 12.24
C GLY A 184 -5.78 -17.14 13.69
N SER A 185 -4.87 -17.26 14.65
CA SER A 185 -5.15 -17.11 16.09
C SER A 185 -5.64 -15.70 16.47
N MET A 186 -5.26 -14.67 15.73
CA MET A 186 -5.81 -13.31 15.93
C MET A 186 -7.31 -13.25 15.59
N LEU A 187 -7.79 -14.08 14.67
CA LEU A 187 -9.21 -14.17 14.33
C LEU A 187 -9.97 -15.04 15.37
N SER A 188 -9.42 -16.17 15.75
CA SER A 188 -10.10 -17.16 16.61
C SER A 188 -10.05 -16.82 18.10
N SER A 189 -9.01 -16.10 18.58
CA SER A 189 -8.84 -15.70 19.99
C SER A 189 -9.18 -14.24 20.22
N ALA A 190 -10.27 -13.97 20.90
CA ALA A 190 -10.67 -12.60 21.26
C ALA A 190 -9.66 -11.93 22.24
N SER A 191 -9.05 -12.69 23.14
CA SER A 191 -8.04 -12.19 24.09
C SER A 191 -6.75 -11.77 23.38
N THR A 192 -6.22 -12.59 22.48
CA THR A 192 -5.03 -12.29 21.70
C THR A 192 -5.25 -11.05 20.81
N ARG A 193 -6.41 -10.98 20.18
CA ARG A 193 -6.78 -9.79 19.40
C ARG A 193 -6.90 -8.54 20.26
N ALA A 194 -7.50 -8.64 21.46
CA ALA A 194 -7.63 -7.51 22.39
C ALA A 194 -6.27 -7.01 22.88
N GLU A 195 -5.34 -7.91 23.18
CA GLU A 195 -3.96 -7.58 23.53
C GLU A 195 -3.26 -6.80 22.39
N ALA A 196 -3.34 -7.30 21.16
CA ALA A 196 -2.78 -6.62 19.99
C ALA A 196 -3.36 -5.21 19.81
N MET A 197 -4.68 -5.07 19.91
CA MET A 197 -5.35 -3.76 19.82
C MET A 197 -4.93 -2.82 20.95
N ALA A 198 -4.79 -3.33 22.19
CA ALA A 198 -4.34 -2.53 23.33
C ALA A 198 -2.89 -2.03 23.10
N LEU A 199 -2.01 -2.86 22.56
CA LEU A 199 -0.65 -2.46 22.22
C LEU A 199 -0.62 -1.44 21.06
N ILE A 200 -1.47 -1.58 20.06
CA ILE A 200 -1.60 -0.62 18.95
C ILE A 200 -2.03 0.77 19.47
N HIS A 201 -3.00 0.83 20.37
CA HIS A 201 -3.54 2.10 20.89
C HIS A 201 -2.79 2.66 22.10
N ARG A 202 -1.78 1.96 22.63
CA ARG A 202 -1.03 2.40 23.80
C ARG A 202 -0.31 3.71 23.50
N ASN A 203 -0.64 4.76 24.27
CA ASN A 203 -0.06 6.12 24.17
C ASN A 203 -0.53 6.97 22.97
N ARG A 204 -1.74 6.75 22.48
CA ARG A 204 -2.43 7.71 21.61
C ARG A 204 -3.39 8.58 22.40
#